data_ac58878fd148282e2e2cc4c4a2933ebd
#
_entry.id   ac58878fd148282e2e2cc4c4a2933ebd
#
_cell.length_a   1.000
_cell.length_b   1.000
_cell.length_c   1.000
_cell.angle_alpha   90.00
_cell.angle_beta   90.00
_cell.angle_gamma   90.00
#
_symmetry.space_group_name_H-M   'P 1'
#
loop_
_entity.id
_entity.type
_entity.pdbx_description
1 polymer ?
#
loop_
_entity_poly.entity_id
_entity_poly.type
_entity_poly.pdbx_seq_one_letter_code
_entity_poly.pdbx_strand_id
1 'polypeptide(L)'
;MRDAFAFGPVCHQPPDRKGTRFPGGTPVYDEDCLYLNVWAPAGAESLPVMVWIHGGTFLTGAGSQPLFDGAALALSGNVVVVSVNYRLGPFGFLHLAPLGDDYSSNVGLLDQIAALEWTRGNIAGFGGDPQRITVFGESAGSMSIAALLAMPAARGLLTGAIMQSGPSQAFRPEQGEAVALGLLAELGIDRANAGKLLELPAEAIMEAAGRLVQRLTGGSPAMIFQPVVDSLTLPEEPVRAVANGSAAGIPLLIGTNAHEGHYFFREGAQVPAIEESLKVLQQALGTPDLSELASHYPANWEGPAGILTDLFFWGGAIAFAESQLEHGPVWMYRFDWGVKEHPLLLRAVHTAEIPYVFGNMSHLRDLGLAISPPMESLSSSMQNAWIAFAHGGRPGTRDLPWPEYGLTERATLIFDETACVVKDPDPEKRRLVFKYIS
;
A
#
# COMPACT_ATOMS: atom_id res chain seq x y z
N MET A 1 -20.41 12.93 23.11
CA MET A 1 -20.65 12.33 21.78
C MET A 1 -20.11 13.34 20.80
N ARG A 2 -19.27 12.96 19.87
CA ARG A 2 -18.69 13.85 18.85
C ARG A 2 -19.52 13.71 17.57
N ASP A 3 -19.87 14.82 16.93
CA ASP A 3 -20.56 14.78 15.63
C ASP A 3 -19.58 14.27 14.55
N ALA A 4 -20.02 13.35 13.71
CA ALA A 4 -19.23 12.70 12.67
C ALA A 4 -19.69 13.11 11.25
N PHE A 5 -19.98 14.41 11.06
CA PHE A 5 -20.44 14.96 9.77
C PHE A 5 -19.32 15.54 8.90
N ALA A 6 -18.08 15.56 9.41
CA ALA A 6 -16.90 16.03 8.70
C ALA A 6 -15.71 15.14 9.03
N PHE A 7 -14.78 15.05 8.09
CA PHE A 7 -13.53 14.35 8.31
C PHE A 7 -12.71 15.02 9.42
N GLY A 8 -12.03 14.19 10.22
CA GLY A 8 -11.08 14.64 11.23
C GLY A 8 -9.77 15.13 10.62
N PRO A 9 -8.88 15.73 11.45
CA PRO A 9 -7.52 16.05 11.04
C PRO A 9 -6.77 14.86 10.46
N VAL A 10 -5.76 15.17 9.64
CA VAL A 10 -4.85 14.16 9.07
C VAL A 10 -3.50 14.19 9.79
N CYS A 11 -2.78 13.08 9.75
CA CYS A 11 -1.48 12.96 10.38
C CYS A 11 -0.46 13.93 9.77
N HIS A 12 0.47 14.46 10.58
CA HIS A 12 1.55 15.31 10.12
C HIS A 12 2.33 14.63 9.00
N GLN A 13 2.54 15.35 7.91
CA GLN A 13 3.14 14.88 6.67
C GLN A 13 3.62 16.08 5.83
N PRO A 14 4.48 15.87 4.81
CA PRO A 14 4.83 16.93 3.89
C PRO A 14 3.59 17.55 3.23
N PRO A 15 3.53 18.89 3.11
CA PRO A 15 2.36 19.58 2.56
C PRO A 15 2.06 19.15 1.12
N ASP A 16 0.80 19.07 0.77
CA ASP A 16 0.34 18.79 -0.60
C ASP A 16 0.40 20.03 -1.49
N ARG A 17 1.62 20.39 -1.90
CA ARG A 17 1.88 21.62 -2.67
C ARG A 17 1.20 21.63 -4.06
N LYS A 18 0.83 20.47 -4.57
CA LYS A 18 0.19 20.32 -5.90
C LYS A 18 -1.32 20.17 -5.81
N GLY A 19 -1.88 20.02 -4.61
CA GLY A 19 -3.31 19.79 -4.40
C GLY A 19 -3.82 18.47 -5.01
N THR A 20 -2.92 17.51 -5.23
CA THR A 20 -3.31 16.25 -5.90
C THR A 20 -3.95 15.25 -4.95
N ARG A 21 -3.60 15.30 -3.68
CA ARG A 21 -4.17 14.43 -2.63
C ARG A 21 -5.46 15.03 -2.05
N PHE A 22 -5.51 16.36 -1.92
CA PHE A 22 -6.61 17.09 -1.34
C PHE A 22 -7.06 18.23 -2.26
N PRO A 23 -7.71 17.92 -3.40
CA PRO A 23 -8.10 18.94 -4.39
C PRO A 23 -9.10 19.97 -3.87
N GLY A 24 -9.77 19.70 -2.75
CA GLY A 24 -10.71 20.62 -2.10
C GLY A 24 -10.09 21.65 -1.14
N GLY A 25 -8.76 21.63 -0.94
CA GLY A 25 -8.05 22.53 -0.02
C GLY A 25 -7.04 21.81 0.85
N THR A 26 -6.29 22.60 1.65
CA THR A 26 -5.30 22.05 2.58
C THR A 26 -6.01 21.40 3.77
N PRO A 27 -5.77 20.14 4.09
CA PRO A 27 -6.34 19.53 5.29
C PRO A 27 -5.75 20.13 6.56
N VAL A 28 -6.43 19.96 7.68
CA VAL A 28 -5.89 20.27 9.00
C VAL A 28 -4.95 19.14 9.40
N TYR A 29 -3.69 19.48 9.70
CA TYR A 29 -2.70 18.54 10.25
C TYR A 29 -2.71 18.65 11.77
N ASP A 30 -2.74 17.50 12.47
CA ASP A 30 -2.74 17.47 13.93
C ASP A 30 -2.10 16.16 14.41
N GLU A 31 -1.56 16.15 15.63
CA GLU A 31 -1.14 14.92 16.29
C GLU A 31 -2.35 14.07 16.72
N ASP A 32 -3.51 14.70 17.05
CA ASP A 32 -4.80 14.03 17.19
C ASP A 32 -5.38 13.69 15.80
N CYS A 33 -4.74 12.76 15.10
CA CYS A 33 -5.04 12.39 13.71
C CYS A 33 -5.62 10.99 13.54
N LEU A 34 -5.76 10.22 14.61
CA LEU A 34 -6.20 8.82 14.53
C LEU A 34 -7.73 8.73 14.39
N TYR A 35 -8.20 9.02 13.19
CA TYR A 35 -9.60 8.98 12.79
C TYR A 35 -9.84 7.87 11.78
N LEU A 36 -11.08 7.40 11.73
CA LEU A 36 -11.58 6.53 10.68
C LEU A 36 -12.91 7.07 10.16
N ASN A 37 -13.28 6.68 8.95
CA ASN A 37 -14.53 7.05 8.30
C ASN A 37 -15.30 5.78 7.94
N VAL A 38 -16.63 5.82 8.02
CA VAL A 38 -17.49 4.66 7.76
C VAL A 38 -18.56 5.04 6.73
N TRP A 39 -18.66 4.26 5.67
CA TRP A 39 -19.75 4.30 4.70
C TRP A 39 -20.55 3.02 4.81
N ALA A 40 -21.84 3.14 5.05
CA ALA A 40 -22.76 2.02 5.16
C ALA A 40 -24.05 2.30 4.37
N PRO A 41 -24.59 1.33 3.64
CA PRO A 41 -25.91 1.47 3.04
C PRO A 41 -26.98 1.72 4.10
N ALA A 42 -28.02 2.49 3.74
CA ALA A 42 -29.16 2.67 4.65
C ALA A 42 -29.84 1.32 4.93
N GLY A 43 -30.07 1.04 6.19
CA GLY A 43 -30.64 -0.25 6.61
C GLY A 43 -29.68 -1.43 6.54
N ALA A 44 -28.36 -1.16 6.52
CA ALA A 44 -27.34 -2.21 6.59
C ALA A 44 -27.52 -3.11 7.81
N GLU A 45 -27.45 -4.43 7.58
CA GLU A 45 -27.58 -5.43 8.64
C GLU A 45 -26.64 -6.60 8.33
N SER A 46 -25.67 -6.81 9.21
CA SER A 46 -24.69 -7.91 9.14
C SER A 46 -23.94 -8.00 7.80
N LEU A 47 -23.54 -6.86 7.23
CA LEU A 47 -22.82 -6.78 5.95
C LEU A 47 -21.32 -7.07 6.11
N PRO A 48 -20.63 -7.61 5.09
CA PRO A 48 -19.19 -7.67 5.09
C PRO A 48 -18.57 -6.27 5.26
N VAL A 49 -17.43 -6.22 5.90
CA VAL A 49 -16.69 -4.98 6.17
C VAL A 49 -15.40 -4.95 5.35
N MET A 50 -15.17 -3.87 4.64
CA MET A 50 -13.94 -3.62 3.89
C MET A 50 -13.18 -2.46 4.53
N VAL A 51 -11.99 -2.72 5.08
CA VAL A 51 -11.16 -1.71 5.76
C VAL A 51 -10.02 -1.28 4.84
N TRP A 52 -10.05 -0.02 4.41
CA TRP A 52 -9.04 0.58 3.55
C TRP A 52 -7.87 1.13 4.35
N ILE A 53 -6.66 0.70 3.97
CA ILE A 53 -5.38 1.23 4.45
C ILE A 53 -4.73 1.96 3.27
N HIS A 54 -4.59 3.28 3.38
CA HIS A 54 -4.07 4.10 2.29
C HIS A 54 -2.56 3.92 2.08
N GLY A 55 -2.10 4.21 0.85
CA GLY A 55 -0.69 4.29 0.50
C GLY A 55 -0.05 5.64 0.81
N GLY A 56 1.08 5.92 0.15
CA GLY A 56 1.83 7.17 0.27
C GLY A 56 3.20 7.01 0.90
N THR A 57 3.87 5.89 0.64
CA THR A 57 5.26 5.59 1.07
C THR A 57 5.50 5.69 2.58
N PHE A 58 4.46 5.44 3.40
CA PHE A 58 4.44 5.65 4.86
C PHE A 58 4.73 7.09 5.30
N LEU A 59 4.77 8.04 4.40
CA LEU A 59 5.13 9.43 4.65
C LEU A 59 3.97 10.40 4.41
N THR A 60 3.03 10.04 3.54
CA THR A 60 1.91 10.88 3.14
C THR A 60 0.62 10.07 3.04
N GLY A 61 -0.51 10.77 2.95
CA GLY A 61 -1.81 10.15 2.75
C GLY A 61 -2.78 10.37 3.92
N ALA A 62 -4.02 10.01 3.69
CA ALA A 62 -5.08 9.98 4.71
C ALA A 62 -6.27 9.17 4.21
N GLY A 63 -7.01 8.56 5.12
CA GLY A 63 -8.26 7.87 4.80
C GLY A 63 -9.39 8.78 4.31
N SER A 64 -9.25 10.09 4.50
CA SER A 64 -10.20 11.12 4.05
C SER A 64 -9.93 11.70 2.66
N GLN A 65 -8.94 11.17 1.91
CA GLN A 65 -8.71 11.65 0.55
C GLN A 65 -9.93 11.33 -0.35
N PRO A 66 -10.37 12.29 -1.20
CA PRO A 66 -11.52 12.06 -2.09
C PRO A 66 -11.39 10.83 -3.00
N LEU A 67 -10.16 10.46 -3.33
CA LEU A 67 -9.87 9.23 -4.09
C LEU A 67 -10.41 7.97 -3.41
N PHE A 68 -10.49 7.96 -2.08
CA PHE A 68 -10.89 6.83 -1.25
C PHE A 68 -12.33 6.96 -0.70
N ASP A 69 -13.16 7.80 -1.33
CA ASP A 69 -14.58 7.87 -0.97
C ASP A 69 -15.25 6.49 -1.17
N GLY A 70 -15.66 5.88 -0.07
CA GLY A 70 -16.22 4.53 -0.05
C GLY A 70 -17.69 4.44 -0.44
N ALA A 71 -18.36 5.56 -0.71
CA ALA A 71 -19.82 5.57 -0.90
C ALA A 71 -20.28 4.70 -2.09
N ALA A 72 -19.62 4.83 -3.25
CA ALA A 72 -19.98 4.04 -4.43
C ALA A 72 -19.77 2.55 -4.19
N LEU A 73 -18.62 2.17 -3.59
CA LEU A 73 -18.29 0.79 -3.27
C LEU A 73 -19.27 0.19 -2.23
N ALA A 74 -19.62 0.95 -1.20
CA ALA A 74 -20.57 0.52 -0.18
C ALA A 74 -21.97 0.29 -0.76
N LEU A 75 -22.46 1.20 -1.61
CA LEU A 75 -23.79 1.11 -2.22
C LEU A 75 -23.89 -0.03 -3.25
N SER A 76 -22.90 -0.13 -4.15
CA SER A 76 -22.91 -1.15 -5.20
C SER A 76 -22.72 -2.55 -4.65
N GLY A 77 -21.91 -2.68 -3.58
CA GLY A 77 -21.51 -3.96 -3.02
C GLY A 77 -22.36 -4.47 -1.89
N ASN A 78 -23.25 -3.66 -1.35
CA ASN A 78 -23.92 -3.97 -0.10
C ASN A 78 -22.90 -4.42 0.97
N VAL A 79 -21.88 -3.58 1.17
CA VAL A 79 -20.77 -3.75 2.13
C VAL A 79 -20.63 -2.50 3.00
N VAL A 80 -20.04 -2.63 4.16
CA VAL A 80 -19.59 -1.48 4.95
C VAL A 80 -18.12 -1.19 4.58
N VAL A 81 -17.83 0.05 4.19
CA VAL A 81 -16.46 0.49 3.90
C VAL A 81 -15.96 1.35 5.05
N VAL A 82 -14.75 1.07 5.51
CA VAL A 82 -14.04 1.84 6.54
C VAL A 82 -12.72 2.31 5.95
N SER A 83 -12.38 3.60 6.08
CA SER A 83 -11.03 4.09 5.78
C SER A 83 -10.38 4.61 7.05
N VAL A 84 -9.08 4.36 7.22
CA VAL A 84 -8.38 4.65 8.46
C VAL A 84 -7.21 5.59 8.24
N ASN A 85 -6.95 6.48 9.21
CA ASN A 85 -5.69 7.18 9.36
C ASN A 85 -4.75 6.35 10.23
N TYR A 86 -3.46 6.53 10.04
CA TYR A 86 -2.38 6.01 10.88
C TYR A 86 -1.22 7.01 10.87
N ARG A 87 -0.40 7.04 11.91
CA ARG A 87 0.74 7.94 11.99
C ARG A 87 1.76 7.64 10.90
N LEU A 88 2.35 8.69 10.36
CA LEU A 88 3.18 8.68 9.16
C LEU A 88 4.61 9.15 9.45
N GLY A 89 5.53 8.83 8.55
CA GLY A 89 6.90 9.31 8.61
C GLY A 89 7.57 9.06 9.95
N PRO A 90 8.23 10.07 10.53
CA PRO A 90 8.90 9.93 11.81
C PRO A 90 7.95 9.66 12.98
N PHE A 91 6.67 10.02 12.88
CA PHE A 91 5.69 9.80 13.93
C PHE A 91 5.13 8.38 13.96
N GLY A 92 5.18 7.66 12.83
CA GLY A 92 4.62 6.30 12.71
C GLY A 92 5.66 5.20 12.52
N PHE A 93 6.80 5.52 11.92
CA PHE A 93 7.74 4.52 11.41
C PHE A 93 9.21 4.80 11.77
N LEU A 94 9.47 5.55 12.83
CA LEU A 94 10.79 5.71 13.39
C LEU A 94 11.07 4.58 14.38
N HIS A 95 12.18 3.88 14.22
CA HIS A 95 12.58 2.77 15.09
C HIS A 95 13.27 3.30 16.35
N LEU A 96 12.49 3.67 17.35
CA LEU A 96 12.96 4.28 18.60
C LEU A 96 13.15 3.26 19.75
N ALA A 97 12.56 2.07 19.66
CA ALA A 97 12.65 1.08 20.74
C ALA A 97 14.09 0.80 21.25
N PRO A 98 15.15 0.79 20.39
CA PRO A 98 16.52 0.64 20.88
C PRO A 98 17.07 1.83 21.70
N LEU A 99 16.33 2.95 21.75
CA LEU A 99 16.76 4.19 22.42
C LEU A 99 16.21 4.33 23.86
N GLY A 100 15.26 3.47 24.25
CA GLY A 100 14.72 3.44 25.62
C GLY A 100 13.40 2.68 25.71
N ASP A 101 13.09 2.21 26.92
CA ASP A 101 11.93 1.36 27.22
C ASP A 101 10.57 2.09 27.05
N ASP A 102 10.58 3.44 27.00
CA ASP A 102 9.40 4.26 26.80
C ASP A 102 8.98 4.37 25.32
N TYR A 103 9.74 3.78 24.40
CA TYR A 103 9.51 3.86 22.96
C TYR A 103 9.07 2.52 22.36
N SER A 104 8.22 2.62 21.35
CA SER A 104 7.81 1.48 20.54
C SER A 104 8.28 1.66 19.09
N SER A 105 8.42 0.55 18.38
CA SER A 105 8.61 0.53 16.93
C SER A 105 7.27 0.28 16.24
N ASN A 106 7.22 0.57 14.93
CA ASN A 106 6.06 0.25 14.09
C ASN A 106 4.74 0.86 14.60
N VAL A 107 4.80 2.03 15.25
CA VAL A 107 3.60 2.60 15.88
C VAL A 107 2.51 2.91 14.87
N GLY A 108 2.83 3.21 13.60
CA GLY A 108 1.84 3.34 12.54
C GLY A 108 1.10 2.03 12.23
N LEU A 109 1.76 0.87 12.35
CA LEU A 109 1.09 -0.42 12.26
C LEU A 109 0.25 -0.72 13.50
N LEU A 110 0.69 -0.32 14.67
CA LEU A 110 -0.09 -0.45 15.91
C LEU A 110 -1.36 0.43 15.85
N ASP A 111 -1.31 1.61 15.20
CA ASP A 111 -2.48 2.44 14.94
C ASP A 111 -3.50 1.70 14.04
N GLN A 112 -3.02 1.00 13.02
CA GLN A 112 -3.86 0.19 12.12
C GLN A 112 -4.48 -1.00 12.88
N ILE A 113 -3.74 -1.65 13.77
CA ILE A 113 -4.29 -2.70 14.64
C ILE A 113 -5.38 -2.12 15.53
N ALA A 114 -5.16 -0.98 16.17
CA ALA A 114 -6.16 -0.31 16.99
C ALA A 114 -7.43 0.05 16.19
N ALA A 115 -7.27 0.47 14.93
CA ALA A 115 -8.40 0.73 14.03
C ALA A 115 -9.18 -0.55 13.68
N LEU A 116 -8.49 -1.67 13.49
CA LEU A 116 -9.13 -2.97 13.26
C LEU A 116 -9.84 -3.48 14.52
N GLU A 117 -9.25 -3.34 15.70
CA GLU A 117 -9.87 -3.65 16.98
C GLU A 117 -11.13 -2.81 17.22
N TRP A 118 -11.03 -1.48 16.95
CA TRP A 118 -12.19 -0.58 17.03
C TRP A 118 -13.28 -1.02 16.05
N THR A 119 -12.93 -1.33 14.80
CA THR A 119 -13.86 -1.80 13.77
C THR A 119 -14.56 -3.06 14.25
N ARG A 120 -13.82 -4.06 14.71
CA ARG A 120 -14.40 -5.30 15.23
C ARG A 120 -15.32 -5.07 16.43
N GLY A 121 -15.00 -4.14 17.30
CA GLY A 121 -15.79 -3.83 18.49
C GLY A 121 -17.05 -3.00 18.23
N ASN A 122 -17.09 -2.22 17.14
CA ASN A 122 -18.12 -1.19 16.96
C ASN A 122 -18.93 -1.30 15.67
N ILE A 123 -18.43 -1.99 14.64
CA ILE A 123 -18.99 -1.93 13.29
C ILE A 123 -20.40 -2.51 13.17
N ALA A 124 -20.82 -3.35 14.11
CA ALA A 124 -22.19 -3.84 14.19
C ALA A 124 -23.20 -2.70 14.36
N GLY A 125 -22.81 -1.61 15.05
CA GLY A 125 -23.63 -0.40 15.18
C GLY A 125 -23.84 0.36 13.86
N PHE A 126 -23.02 0.07 12.84
CA PHE A 126 -23.13 0.60 11.47
C PHE A 126 -23.67 -0.45 10.49
N GLY A 127 -24.16 -1.59 10.98
CA GLY A 127 -24.70 -2.67 10.16
C GLY A 127 -23.65 -3.59 9.54
N GLY A 128 -22.39 -3.52 9.98
CA GLY A 128 -21.32 -4.42 9.54
C GLY A 128 -21.22 -5.68 10.43
N ASP A 129 -20.69 -6.76 9.85
CA ASP A 129 -20.42 -8.01 10.55
C ASP A 129 -18.97 -8.02 11.07
N PRO A 130 -18.73 -7.99 12.39
CA PRO A 130 -17.39 -7.97 12.97
C PRO A 130 -16.59 -9.27 12.74
N GLN A 131 -17.24 -10.33 12.24
CA GLN A 131 -16.58 -11.60 11.89
C GLN A 131 -16.22 -11.69 10.40
N ARG A 132 -16.56 -10.69 9.59
CA ARG A 132 -16.28 -10.63 8.14
C ARG A 132 -15.58 -9.35 7.77
N ILE A 133 -14.33 -9.20 8.22
CA ILE A 133 -13.49 -8.01 7.97
C ILE A 133 -12.44 -8.37 6.92
N THR A 134 -12.54 -7.77 5.75
CA THR A 134 -11.52 -7.82 4.69
C THR A 134 -10.72 -6.52 4.73
N VAL A 135 -9.40 -6.61 4.90
CA VAL A 135 -8.52 -5.44 4.75
C VAL A 135 -8.11 -5.31 3.28
N PHE A 136 -8.09 -4.08 2.77
CA PHE A 136 -7.58 -3.81 1.44
C PHE A 136 -6.75 -2.52 1.45
N GLY A 137 -5.73 -2.45 0.61
CA GLY A 137 -4.83 -1.31 0.59
C GLY A 137 -3.89 -1.33 -0.59
N GLU A 138 -3.39 -0.17 -0.93
CA GLU A 138 -2.49 0.02 -2.07
C GLU A 138 -1.14 0.55 -1.62
N SER A 139 -0.05 0.17 -2.35
CA SER A 139 1.31 0.68 -2.07
C SER A 139 1.73 0.42 -0.63
N ALA A 140 2.08 1.45 0.15
CA ALA A 140 2.38 1.33 1.57
C ALA A 140 1.22 0.73 2.39
N GLY A 141 -0.03 0.91 1.96
CA GLY A 141 -1.20 0.25 2.56
C GLY A 141 -1.18 -1.27 2.33
N SER A 142 -0.81 -1.70 1.12
CA SER A 142 -0.59 -3.12 0.81
C SER A 142 0.58 -3.70 1.60
N MET A 143 1.70 -2.97 1.71
CA MET A 143 2.85 -3.37 2.54
C MET A 143 2.48 -3.43 4.03
N SER A 144 1.60 -2.53 4.50
CA SER A 144 1.03 -2.61 5.84
C SER A 144 0.26 -3.92 6.04
N ILE A 145 -0.56 -4.33 5.05
CA ILE A 145 -1.30 -5.58 5.11
C ILE A 145 -0.36 -6.77 5.19
N ALA A 146 0.73 -6.78 4.41
CA ALA A 146 1.77 -7.81 4.52
C ALA A 146 2.33 -7.90 5.94
N ALA A 147 2.64 -6.75 6.56
CA ALA A 147 3.10 -6.68 7.94
C ALA A 147 2.03 -7.16 8.94
N LEU A 148 0.78 -6.73 8.81
CA LEU A 148 -0.33 -7.15 9.67
C LEU A 148 -0.55 -8.66 9.62
N LEU A 149 -0.41 -9.30 8.45
CA LEU A 149 -0.49 -10.76 8.31
C LEU A 149 0.64 -11.49 9.05
N ALA A 150 1.77 -10.82 9.30
CA ALA A 150 2.91 -11.35 10.05
C ALA A 150 2.87 -11.02 11.55
N MET A 151 2.11 -9.96 11.95
CA MET A 151 2.09 -9.47 13.33
C MET A 151 1.19 -10.32 14.24
N PRO A 152 1.70 -10.85 15.36
CA PRO A 152 0.88 -11.62 16.31
C PRO A 152 -0.33 -10.85 16.84
N ALA A 153 -0.20 -9.54 17.04
CA ALA A 153 -1.27 -8.68 17.55
C ALA A 153 -2.45 -8.49 16.57
N ALA A 154 -2.22 -8.67 15.26
CA ALA A 154 -3.27 -8.57 14.25
C ALA A 154 -4.04 -9.90 14.04
N ARG A 155 -3.56 -11.00 14.65
CA ARG A 155 -4.15 -12.33 14.46
C ARG A 155 -5.62 -12.37 14.87
N GLY A 156 -6.47 -12.81 13.92
CA GLY A 156 -7.91 -12.93 14.13
C GLY A 156 -8.68 -11.61 14.01
N LEU A 157 -8.05 -10.48 13.67
CA LEU A 157 -8.73 -9.20 13.43
C LEU A 157 -9.29 -9.08 12.01
N LEU A 158 -8.80 -9.87 11.08
CA LEU A 158 -9.23 -9.86 9.67
C LEU A 158 -9.51 -11.29 9.18
N THR A 159 -10.37 -11.41 8.19
CA THR A 159 -10.80 -12.68 7.58
C THR A 159 -10.50 -12.77 6.08
N GLY A 160 -9.95 -11.74 5.49
CA GLY A 160 -9.51 -11.69 4.11
C GLY A 160 -8.56 -10.51 3.89
N ALA A 161 -7.68 -10.60 2.90
CA ALA A 161 -6.71 -9.58 2.56
C ALA A 161 -6.67 -9.32 1.05
N ILE A 162 -6.69 -8.03 0.66
CA ILE A 162 -6.51 -7.59 -0.72
C ILE A 162 -5.30 -6.66 -0.76
N MET A 163 -4.25 -7.08 -1.46
CA MET A 163 -2.98 -6.36 -1.56
C MET A 163 -2.80 -5.80 -2.97
N GLN A 164 -2.82 -4.47 -3.10
CA GLN A 164 -2.72 -3.77 -4.37
C GLN A 164 -1.36 -3.08 -4.47
N SER A 165 -0.55 -3.44 -5.47
CA SER A 165 0.70 -2.73 -5.81
C SER A 165 1.65 -2.47 -4.64
N GLY A 166 1.80 -3.46 -3.76
CA GLY A 166 2.70 -3.35 -2.60
C GLY A 166 3.16 -4.72 -2.14
N PRO A 167 4.43 -5.06 -2.35
CA PRO A 167 5.00 -6.30 -1.87
C PRO A 167 5.29 -6.25 -0.36
N SER A 168 5.77 -7.35 0.16
CA SER A 168 6.33 -7.39 1.50
C SER A 168 7.64 -6.61 1.56
N GLN A 169 7.72 -5.63 2.45
CA GLN A 169 8.96 -4.92 2.74
C GLN A 169 9.00 -4.47 4.19
N ALA A 170 10.14 -4.70 4.84
CA ALA A 170 10.46 -4.17 6.15
C ALA A 170 11.98 -3.96 6.27
N PHE A 171 12.38 -3.00 7.07
CA PHE A 171 13.79 -2.82 7.43
C PHE A 171 14.24 -3.89 8.41
N ARG A 172 15.52 -4.25 8.32
CA ARG A 172 16.21 -4.88 9.44
C ARG A 172 16.39 -3.86 10.59
N PRO A 173 16.52 -4.32 11.86
CA PRO A 173 16.66 -3.43 13.01
C PRO A 173 17.75 -2.36 12.84
N GLU A 174 18.91 -2.75 12.29
CA GLU A 174 20.06 -1.86 12.11
C GLU A 174 19.77 -0.74 11.08
N GLN A 175 18.97 -1.03 10.06
CA GLN A 175 18.54 -0.03 9.07
C GLN A 175 17.58 0.97 9.70
N GLY A 176 16.61 0.48 10.47
CA GLY A 176 15.66 1.33 11.22
C GLY A 176 16.37 2.23 12.24
N GLU A 177 17.33 1.67 13.00
CA GLU A 177 18.13 2.43 13.96
C GLU A 177 18.97 3.50 13.25
N ALA A 178 19.57 3.19 12.10
CA ALA A 178 20.35 4.16 11.34
C ALA A 178 19.49 5.35 10.88
N VAL A 179 18.24 5.11 10.48
CA VAL A 179 17.28 6.17 10.14
C VAL A 179 16.93 7.01 11.37
N ALA A 180 16.68 6.37 12.52
CA ALA A 180 16.38 7.07 13.78
C ALA A 180 17.55 7.97 14.22
N LEU A 181 18.77 7.44 14.25
CA LEU A 181 19.96 8.22 14.56
C LEU A 181 20.22 9.33 13.55
N GLY A 182 19.94 9.08 12.26
CA GLY A 182 20.01 10.09 11.21
C GLY A 182 19.08 11.27 11.47
N LEU A 183 17.85 11.02 11.90
CA LEU A 183 16.88 12.08 12.24
C LEU A 183 17.32 12.85 13.48
N LEU A 184 17.80 12.16 14.54
CA LEU A 184 18.34 12.81 15.73
C LEU A 184 19.49 13.75 15.38
N ALA A 185 20.39 13.32 14.50
CA ALA A 185 21.51 14.15 14.03
C ALA A 185 21.03 15.40 13.27
N GLU A 186 19.99 15.29 12.42
CA GLU A 186 19.37 16.45 11.73
C GLU A 186 18.77 17.46 12.71
N LEU A 187 18.35 17.00 13.89
CA LEU A 187 17.78 17.81 14.96
C LEU A 187 18.84 18.28 15.99
N GLY A 188 20.10 17.85 15.85
CA GLY A 188 21.16 18.14 16.83
C GLY A 188 20.94 17.47 18.19
N ILE A 189 20.28 16.32 18.21
CA ILE A 189 19.97 15.54 19.41
C ILE A 189 20.89 14.33 19.49
N ASP A 190 21.57 14.16 20.61
CA ASP A 190 22.36 12.95 20.88
C ASP A 190 21.45 11.77 21.24
N ARG A 191 21.93 10.55 20.96
CA ARG A 191 21.23 9.31 21.30
C ARG A 191 20.75 9.28 22.77
N ALA A 192 21.61 9.69 23.71
CA ALA A 192 21.29 9.70 25.13
C ALA A 192 20.18 10.72 25.52
N ASN A 193 19.89 11.65 24.64
CA ASN A 193 18.90 12.71 24.85
C ASN A 193 17.69 12.54 23.90
N ALA A 194 17.43 11.34 23.38
CA ALA A 194 16.33 11.07 22.42
C ALA A 194 14.96 11.56 22.92
N GLY A 195 14.73 11.61 24.25
CA GLY A 195 13.52 12.14 24.86
C GLY A 195 13.17 13.57 24.47
N LYS A 196 14.15 14.37 24.05
CA LYS A 196 13.91 15.74 23.54
C LYS A 196 13.04 15.77 22.27
N LEU A 197 12.91 14.66 21.54
CA LEU A 197 11.96 14.57 20.44
C LEU A 197 10.52 14.87 20.87
N LEU A 198 10.14 14.48 22.08
CA LEU A 198 8.79 14.70 22.61
C LEU A 198 8.51 16.18 22.98
N GLU A 199 9.54 17.01 23.04
CA GLU A 199 9.46 18.43 23.38
C GLU A 199 9.44 19.33 22.13
N LEU A 200 9.69 18.77 20.93
CA LEU A 200 9.77 19.52 19.69
C LEU A 200 8.40 19.65 19.03
N PRO A 201 8.14 20.80 18.39
CA PRO A 201 6.95 20.93 17.55
C PRO A 201 7.03 19.95 16.36
N ALA A 202 5.88 19.41 15.95
CA ALA A 202 5.78 18.45 14.85
C ALA A 202 6.39 18.98 13.54
N GLU A 203 6.24 20.28 13.27
CA GLU A 203 6.82 20.94 12.09
C GLU A 203 8.35 20.83 12.06
N ALA A 204 9.01 21.03 13.20
CA ALA A 204 10.48 20.92 13.29
C ALA A 204 10.97 19.48 12.99
N ILE A 205 10.23 18.49 13.49
CA ILE A 205 10.51 17.06 13.21
C ILE A 205 10.29 16.78 11.71
N MET A 206 9.19 17.28 11.13
CA MET A 206 8.91 17.09 9.69
C MET A 206 9.94 17.76 8.79
N GLU A 207 10.42 18.96 9.14
CA GLU A 207 11.49 19.62 8.39
C GLU A 207 12.80 18.84 8.44
N ALA A 208 13.17 18.32 9.63
CA ALA A 208 14.35 17.46 9.77
C ALA A 208 14.20 16.15 8.99
N ALA A 209 13.01 15.54 9.02
CA ALA A 209 12.71 14.36 8.22
C ALA A 209 12.85 14.64 6.70
N GLY A 210 12.40 15.81 6.25
CA GLY A 210 12.58 16.24 4.85
C GLY A 210 14.04 16.36 4.45
N ARG A 211 14.90 16.95 5.32
CA ARG A 211 16.36 17.01 5.08
C ARG A 211 16.99 15.63 5.06
N LEU A 212 16.60 14.76 5.99
CA LEU A 212 17.08 13.37 6.05
C LEU A 212 16.73 12.61 4.76
N VAL A 213 15.46 12.67 4.32
CA VAL A 213 15.01 12.04 3.08
C VAL A 213 15.85 12.53 1.91
N GLN A 214 15.97 13.85 1.74
CA GLN A 214 16.76 14.42 0.65
C GLN A 214 18.23 13.97 0.67
N ARG A 215 18.83 13.91 1.86
CA ARG A 215 20.23 13.48 2.03
C ARG A 215 20.45 12.02 1.69
N LEU A 216 19.50 11.15 2.07
CA LEU A 216 19.63 9.69 1.88
C LEU A 216 19.21 9.24 0.47
N THR A 217 18.28 9.94 -0.17
CA THR A 217 17.73 9.48 -1.46
C THR A 217 18.22 10.29 -2.65
N GLY A 218 18.76 11.50 -2.43
CA GLY A 218 19.10 12.40 -3.54
C GLY A 218 17.91 12.77 -4.43
N GLY A 219 16.67 12.48 -3.98
CA GLY A 219 15.44 12.64 -4.76
C GLY A 219 14.98 11.38 -5.48
N SER A 220 15.69 10.25 -5.32
CA SER A 220 15.26 8.96 -5.84
C SER A 220 14.06 8.40 -5.04
N PRO A 221 13.19 7.59 -5.66
CA PRO A 221 12.02 7.01 -5.00
C PRO A 221 12.42 5.89 -4.04
N ALA A 222 12.83 6.24 -2.82
CA ALA A 222 13.13 5.29 -1.76
C ALA A 222 12.31 5.61 -0.51
N MET A 223 11.81 4.56 0.14
CA MET A 223 11.07 4.67 1.39
C MET A 223 12.04 4.68 2.56
N ILE A 224 12.19 5.83 3.21
CA ILE A 224 13.10 6.01 4.36
C ILE A 224 12.38 5.67 5.68
N PHE A 225 11.08 5.87 5.73
CA PHE A 225 10.24 5.46 6.85
C PHE A 225 9.40 4.27 6.38
N GLN A 226 9.52 3.15 7.08
CA GLN A 226 8.79 1.92 6.74
C GLN A 226 8.80 0.97 7.95
N PRO A 227 8.00 -0.11 7.94
CA PRO A 227 8.04 -1.13 8.97
C PRO A 227 9.46 -1.65 9.23
N VAL A 228 9.72 -2.02 10.48
CA VAL A 228 11.02 -2.59 10.92
C VAL A 228 10.74 -3.94 11.55
N VAL A 229 11.49 -4.97 11.15
CA VAL A 229 11.50 -6.24 11.88
C VAL A 229 12.04 -5.98 13.26
N ASP A 230 11.26 -6.29 14.29
CA ASP A 230 11.66 -6.20 15.68
C ASP A 230 11.22 -7.46 16.44
N SER A 231 11.73 -7.69 17.62
CA SER A 231 11.40 -8.90 18.38
C SER A 231 10.00 -8.86 19.03
N LEU A 232 9.27 -7.77 18.94
CA LEU A 232 8.03 -7.53 19.69
C LEU A 232 6.80 -7.38 18.79
N THR A 233 6.83 -6.42 17.86
CA THR A 233 5.66 -6.06 17.07
C THR A 233 5.63 -6.79 15.73
N LEU A 234 6.75 -6.84 15.02
CA LEU A 234 6.94 -7.55 13.76
C LEU A 234 8.17 -8.48 13.87
N PRO A 235 8.01 -9.70 14.41
CA PRO A 235 9.13 -10.54 14.79
C PRO A 235 9.89 -11.17 13.62
N GLU A 236 9.31 -11.20 12.43
CA GLU A 236 9.91 -11.79 11.24
C GLU A 236 9.52 -10.98 9.98
N GLU A 237 10.34 -11.07 8.92
CA GLU A 237 9.97 -10.50 7.63
C GLU A 237 8.62 -11.05 7.17
N PRO A 238 7.68 -10.20 6.69
CA PRO A 238 6.31 -10.63 6.43
C PRO A 238 6.20 -11.80 5.45
N VAL A 239 7.00 -11.83 4.37
CA VAL A 239 6.98 -12.93 3.41
C VAL A 239 7.38 -14.26 4.06
N ARG A 240 8.34 -14.25 4.97
CA ARG A 240 8.78 -15.45 5.71
C ARG A 240 7.76 -15.87 6.75
N ALA A 241 7.21 -14.91 7.50
CA ALA A 241 6.18 -15.19 8.48
C ALA A 241 4.95 -15.85 7.83
N VAL A 242 4.54 -15.36 6.65
CA VAL A 242 3.42 -15.94 5.89
C VAL A 242 3.79 -17.33 5.36
N ALA A 243 4.99 -17.54 4.84
CA ALA A 243 5.48 -18.88 4.47
C ALA A 243 5.53 -19.86 5.66
N ASN A 244 5.69 -19.35 6.88
CA ASN A 244 5.64 -20.11 8.13
C ASN A 244 4.21 -20.23 8.70
N GLY A 245 3.17 -19.78 7.99
CA GLY A 245 1.77 -19.98 8.35
C GLY A 245 1.18 -18.89 9.25
N SER A 246 1.78 -17.71 9.39
CA SER A 246 1.22 -16.62 10.19
C SER A 246 -0.17 -16.18 9.72
N ALA A 247 -0.44 -16.30 8.40
CA ALA A 247 -1.71 -15.97 7.75
C ALA A 247 -2.55 -17.22 7.38
N ALA A 248 -2.35 -18.35 8.06
CA ALA A 248 -3.06 -19.57 7.74
C ALA A 248 -4.58 -19.38 7.79
N GLY A 249 -5.26 -19.85 6.73
CA GLY A 249 -6.72 -19.74 6.57
C GLY A 249 -7.21 -18.39 6.04
N ILE A 250 -6.33 -17.39 5.82
CA ILE A 250 -6.73 -16.10 5.27
C ILE A 250 -6.66 -16.16 3.74
N PRO A 251 -7.78 -15.98 3.02
CA PRO A 251 -7.78 -15.81 1.57
C PRO A 251 -7.06 -14.50 1.18
N LEU A 252 -6.28 -14.58 0.10
CA LEU A 252 -5.48 -13.47 -0.40
C LEU A 252 -5.84 -13.15 -1.85
N LEU A 253 -6.19 -11.89 -2.13
CA LEU A 253 -6.23 -11.31 -3.46
C LEU A 253 -5.04 -10.34 -3.58
N ILE A 254 -4.15 -10.54 -4.55
CA ILE A 254 -2.94 -9.75 -4.71
C ILE A 254 -2.68 -9.42 -6.17
N GLY A 255 -2.17 -8.23 -6.45
CA GLY A 255 -1.81 -7.86 -7.81
C GLY A 255 -1.07 -6.54 -7.92
N THR A 256 -0.75 -6.19 -9.16
CA THR A 256 0.05 -5.01 -9.51
C THR A 256 -0.46 -4.37 -10.80
N ASN A 257 0.01 -3.16 -11.06
CA ASN A 257 -0.18 -2.49 -12.34
C ASN A 257 0.99 -2.83 -13.30
N ALA A 258 0.73 -2.85 -14.60
CA ALA A 258 1.73 -3.27 -15.60
C ALA A 258 2.95 -2.34 -15.68
N HIS A 259 2.83 -1.07 -15.25
CA HIS A 259 3.86 -0.05 -15.41
C HIS A 259 4.10 0.75 -14.12
N GLU A 260 4.17 0.10 -12.98
CA GLU A 260 4.28 0.72 -11.64
C GLU A 260 5.37 1.79 -11.57
N GLY A 261 6.59 1.45 -11.96
CA GLY A 261 7.77 2.31 -11.84
C GLY A 261 7.69 3.59 -12.68
N HIS A 262 6.85 3.62 -13.72
CA HIS A 262 6.63 4.80 -14.55
C HIS A 262 5.90 5.94 -13.82
N TYR A 263 5.34 5.68 -12.66
CA TYR A 263 4.85 6.73 -11.76
C TYR A 263 6.01 7.52 -11.15
N PHE A 264 7.09 6.85 -10.80
CA PHE A 264 8.25 7.40 -10.10
C PHE A 264 9.31 7.95 -11.04
N PHE A 265 9.51 7.30 -12.19
CA PHE A 265 10.46 7.69 -13.24
C PHE A 265 9.68 8.16 -14.47
N ARG A 266 9.90 9.40 -14.90
CA ARG A 266 9.17 10.01 -16.02
C ARG A 266 10.13 10.71 -16.97
N GLU A 267 9.78 10.74 -18.24
CA GLU A 267 10.50 11.52 -19.25
C GLU A 267 10.55 13.00 -18.86
N GLY A 268 11.72 13.61 -18.96
CA GLY A 268 11.95 15.02 -18.62
C GLY A 268 11.96 15.36 -17.13
N ALA A 269 11.72 14.40 -16.22
CA ALA A 269 12.01 14.60 -14.81
C ALA A 269 13.52 14.67 -14.58
N GLN A 270 13.97 15.46 -13.59
CA GLN A 270 15.34 15.35 -13.10
C GLN A 270 15.48 14.01 -12.38
N VAL A 271 15.76 12.98 -13.16
CA VAL A 271 16.05 11.64 -12.64
C VAL A 271 17.55 11.58 -12.40
N PRO A 272 18.02 11.08 -11.25
CA PRO A 272 19.42 10.72 -11.05
C PRO A 272 19.91 9.85 -12.21
N ALA A 273 21.21 9.90 -12.52
CA ALA A 273 21.78 9.04 -13.55
C ALA A 273 21.34 7.59 -13.32
N ILE A 274 21.12 6.82 -14.39
CA ILE A 274 20.62 5.42 -14.30
C ILE A 274 21.41 4.62 -13.27
N GLU A 275 22.75 4.79 -13.27
CA GLU A 275 23.63 4.12 -12.29
C GLU A 275 23.32 4.50 -10.84
N GLU A 276 22.97 5.76 -10.58
CA GLU A 276 22.61 6.25 -9.25
C GLU A 276 21.23 5.73 -8.82
N SER A 277 20.27 5.73 -9.75
CA SER A 277 18.96 5.11 -9.53
C SER A 277 19.06 3.60 -9.23
N LEU A 278 19.92 2.89 -9.95
CA LEU A 278 20.19 1.47 -9.70
C LEU A 278 20.82 1.25 -8.32
N LYS A 279 21.78 2.07 -7.91
CA LYS A 279 22.38 1.99 -6.56
C LYS A 279 21.34 2.20 -5.46
N VAL A 280 20.45 3.18 -5.63
CA VAL A 280 19.37 3.41 -4.66
C VAL A 280 18.41 2.21 -4.61
N LEU A 281 18.05 1.64 -5.77
CA LEU A 281 17.23 0.44 -5.84
C LEU A 281 17.92 -0.76 -5.18
N GLN A 282 19.21 -0.98 -5.43
CA GLN A 282 20.01 -2.03 -4.78
C GLN A 282 19.99 -1.89 -3.26
N GLN A 283 20.20 -0.67 -2.76
CA GLN A 283 20.17 -0.41 -1.32
C GLN A 283 18.78 -0.63 -0.72
N ALA A 284 17.74 -0.13 -1.40
CA ALA A 284 16.35 -0.25 -0.95
C ALA A 284 15.88 -1.72 -0.92
N LEU A 285 16.28 -2.50 -1.93
CA LEU A 285 15.86 -3.89 -2.07
C LEU A 285 16.80 -4.87 -1.35
N GLY A 286 17.97 -4.40 -0.87
CA GLY A 286 18.97 -5.26 -0.25
C GLY A 286 19.55 -6.31 -1.22
N THR A 287 19.43 -6.08 -2.54
CA THR A 287 19.85 -7.02 -3.57
C THR A 287 21.33 -6.85 -3.91
N PRO A 288 22.00 -7.91 -4.40
CA PRO A 288 23.34 -7.80 -4.97
C PRO A 288 23.33 -6.96 -6.25
N ASP A 289 24.44 -6.92 -6.95
CA ASP A 289 24.62 -6.17 -8.20
C ASP A 289 23.46 -6.39 -9.19
N LEU A 290 22.78 -5.33 -9.60
CA LEU A 290 21.69 -5.33 -10.57
C LEU A 290 22.20 -5.12 -12.03
N SER A 291 23.49 -5.11 -12.29
CA SER A 291 24.06 -4.78 -13.60
C SER A 291 23.62 -5.77 -14.70
N GLU A 292 23.58 -7.07 -14.38
CA GLU A 292 23.07 -8.09 -15.33
C GLU A 292 21.58 -7.86 -15.59
N LEU A 293 20.76 -7.66 -14.55
CA LEU A 293 19.34 -7.38 -14.71
C LEU A 293 19.12 -6.12 -15.54
N ALA A 294 19.84 -5.05 -15.26
CA ALA A 294 19.74 -3.78 -15.97
C ALA A 294 20.05 -3.88 -17.47
N SER A 295 20.90 -4.83 -17.89
CA SER A 295 21.20 -5.07 -19.30
C SER A 295 19.99 -5.56 -20.13
N HIS A 296 18.94 -6.04 -19.48
CA HIS A 296 17.69 -6.46 -20.13
C HIS A 296 16.67 -5.32 -20.30
N TYR A 297 16.99 -4.10 -19.81
CA TYR A 297 16.11 -2.93 -19.85
C TYR A 297 16.74 -1.80 -20.69
N PRO A 298 15.91 -0.87 -21.22
CA PRO A 298 16.43 0.27 -21.98
C PRO A 298 17.43 1.11 -21.18
N ALA A 299 18.50 1.57 -21.84
CA ALA A 299 19.52 2.42 -21.24
C ALA A 299 19.08 3.91 -21.17
N ASN A 300 17.84 4.15 -20.73
CA ASN A 300 17.23 5.47 -20.52
C ASN A 300 16.36 5.45 -19.25
N TRP A 301 15.53 6.49 -19.03
CA TRP A 301 14.65 6.58 -17.86
C TRP A 301 13.64 5.41 -17.72
N GLU A 302 13.30 4.72 -18.80
CA GLU A 302 12.41 3.55 -18.77
C GLU A 302 13.08 2.32 -18.13
N GLY A 303 14.41 2.24 -18.16
CA GLY A 303 15.14 1.13 -17.55
C GLY A 303 14.89 1.02 -16.04
N PRO A 304 15.23 2.02 -15.23
CA PRO A 304 14.90 2.02 -13.79
C PRO A 304 13.41 1.86 -13.49
N ALA A 305 12.54 2.46 -14.32
CA ALA A 305 11.09 2.28 -14.19
C ALA A 305 10.66 0.82 -14.38
N GLY A 306 11.19 0.16 -15.41
CA GLY A 306 10.92 -1.25 -15.67
C GLY A 306 11.46 -2.15 -14.56
N ILE A 307 12.69 -1.94 -14.11
CA ILE A 307 13.30 -2.71 -13.02
C ILE A 307 12.48 -2.57 -11.73
N LEU A 308 12.07 -1.35 -11.38
CA LEU A 308 11.24 -1.11 -10.21
C LEU A 308 9.87 -1.83 -10.34
N THR A 309 9.25 -1.78 -11.52
CA THR A 309 8.01 -2.50 -11.81
C THR A 309 8.19 -4.00 -11.59
N ASP A 310 9.19 -4.57 -12.25
CA ASP A 310 9.31 -6.01 -12.37
C ASP A 310 9.93 -6.67 -11.13
N LEU A 311 10.94 -6.03 -10.53
CA LEU A 311 11.64 -6.61 -9.38
C LEU A 311 10.87 -6.33 -8.07
N PHE A 312 10.54 -5.07 -7.81
CA PHE A 312 9.95 -4.68 -6.54
C PHE A 312 8.45 -5.02 -6.49
N PHE A 313 7.66 -4.49 -7.44
CA PHE A 313 6.21 -4.66 -7.38
C PHE A 313 5.77 -6.05 -7.83
N TRP A 314 6.00 -6.41 -9.07
CA TRP A 314 5.48 -7.63 -9.65
C TRP A 314 6.14 -8.89 -9.09
N GLY A 315 7.46 -8.94 -9.06
CA GLY A 315 8.20 -10.07 -8.51
C GLY A 315 7.95 -10.23 -7.01
N GLY A 316 7.92 -9.13 -6.27
CA GLY A 316 7.58 -9.13 -4.85
C GLY A 316 6.16 -9.61 -4.58
N ALA A 317 5.17 -9.21 -5.42
CA ALA A 317 3.80 -9.69 -5.29
C ALA A 317 3.69 -11.19 -5.57
N ILE A 318 4.40 -11.71 -6.59
CA ILE A 318 4.45 -13.15 -6.85
C ILE A 318 5.09 -13.91 -5.68
N ALA A 319 6.22 -13.44 -5.15
CA ALA A 319 6.88 -14.09 -4.02
C ALA A 319 5.97 -14.14 -2.79
N PHE A 320 5.25 -13.07 -2.50
CA PHE A 320 4.28 -13.04 -1.40
C PHE A 320 3.07 -13.96 -1.66
N ALA A 321 2.55 -13.97 -2.88
CA ALA A 321 1.48 -14.89 -3.28
C ALA A 321 1.90 -16.35 -3.10
N GLU A 322 3.11 -16.71 -3.57
CA GLU A 322 3.64 -18.07 -3.47
C GLU A 322 3.89 -18.51 -2.03
N SER A 323 4.24 -17.56 -1.12
CA SER A 323 4.40 -17.86 0.31
C SER A 323 3.09 -18.25 1.00
N GLN A 324 1.93 -17.81 0.49
CA GLN A 324 0.61 -18.09 1.08
C GLN A 324 0.01 -19.41 0.57
N LEU A 325 0.48 -19.97 -0.53
CA LEU A 325 -0.19 -21.10 -1.22
C LEU A 325 -0.40 -22.34 -0.36
N GLU A 326 0.50 -22.66 0.55
CA GLU A 326 0.34 -23.80 1.46
C GLU A 326 -0.60 -23.52 2.63
N HIS A 327 -1.01 -22.27 2.83
CA HIS A 327 -1.71 -21.81 4.01
C HIS A 327 -3.11 -21.24 3.74
N GLY A 328 -3.41 -20.88 2.49
CA GLY A 328 -4.70 -20.33 2.11
C GLY A 328 -4.85 -20.12 0.60
N PRO A 329 -6.08 -19.92 0.12
CA PRO A 329 -6.33 -19.68 -1.29
C PRO A 329 -5.84 -18.30 -1.72
N VAL A 330 -5.28 -18.23 -2.92
CA VAL A 330 -4.71 -17.01 -3.49
C VAL A 330 -5.30 -16.73 -4.87
N TRP A 331 -5.57 -15.48 -5.16
CA TRP A 331 -5.92 -14.98 -6.49
C TRP A 331 -4.97 -13.86 -6.87
N MET A 332 -4.56 -13.84 -8.15
CA MET A 332 -3.63 -12.82 -8.64
C MET A 332 -4.23 -12.06 -9.81
N TYR A 333 -4.01 -10.74 -9.84
CA TYR A 333 -4.36 -9.88 -10.97
C TYR A 333 -3.17 -9.05 -11.44
N ARG A 334 -3.30 -8.50 -12.68
CA ARG A 334 -2.51 -7.38 -13.18
C ARG A 334 -3.45 -6.39 -13.86
N PHE A 335 -3.28 -5.12 -13.54
CA PHE A 335 -4.02 -4.04 -14.16
C PHE A 335 -3.19 -3.47 -15.31
N ASP A 336 -3.67 -3.64 -16.55
CA ASP A 336 -2.95 -3.28 -17.78
C ASP A 336 -3.56 -2.06 -18.48
N TRP A 337 -4.74 -1.59 -18.04
CA TRP A 337 -5.46 -0.49 -18.66
C TRP A 337 -4.68 0.83 -18.64
N GLY A 338 -4.54 1.47 -19.82
CA GLY A 338 -3.99 2.80 -19.99
C GLY A 338 -4.92 3.72 -20.77
N VAL A 339 -4.89 5.02 -20.48
CA VAL A 339 -5.68 6.05 -21.16
C VAL A 339 -4.80 6.80 -22.14
N LYS A 340 -4.89 6.47 -23.44
CA LYS A 340 -3.99 6.94 -24.50
C LYS A 340 -3.91 8.46 -24.62
N GLU A 341 -4.98 9.16 -24.30
CA GLU A 341 -5.10 10.61 -24.43
C GLU A 341 -4.61 11.37 -23.19
N HIS A 342 -4.24 10.67 -22.12
CA HIS A 342 -3.82 11.32 -20.87
C HIS A 342 -2.35 11.05 -20.53
N PRO A 343 -1.48 12.08 -20.45
CA PRO A 343 -0.02 11.89 -20.35
C PRO A 343 0.43 11.14 -19.09
N LEU A 344 -0.31 11.25 -17.98
CA LEU A 344 0.02 10.57 -16.73
C LEU A 344 -0.54 9.15 -16.66
N LEU A 345 -1.64 8.87 -17.37
CA LEU A 345 -2.35 7.59 -17.35
C LEU A 345 -2.26 6.87 -18.70
N LEU A 346 -1.34 7.30 -19.59
CA LEU A 346 -1.05 6.62 -20.85
C LEU A 346 -0.76 5.13 -20.65
N ARG A 347 -0.23 4.80 -19.50
CA ARG A 347 0.13 3.45 -19.05
C ARG A 347 -0.59 3.14 -17.73
N ALA A 348 -0.72 1.86 -17.42
CA ALA A 348 -1.18 1.40 -16.12
C ALA A 348 -0.10 1.66 -15.03
N VAL A 349 0.05 2.91 -14.64
CA VAL A 349 1.05 3.33 -13.65
C VAL A 349 0.59 3.04 -12.23
N HIS A 350 1.47 3.16 -11.27
CA HIS A 350 1.16 3.03 -9.83
C HIS A 350 -0.05 3.88 -9.43
N THR A 351 -0.97 3.35 -8.66
CA THR A 351 -2.24 3.94 -8.19
C THR A 351 -3.36 4.04 -9.24
N ALA A 352 -3.10 3.73 -10.52
CA ALA A 352 -4.07 3.96 -11.60
C ALA A 352 -5.35 3.12 -11.48
N GLU A 353 -5.32 1.99 -10.78
CA GLU A 353 -6.46 1.08 -10.58
C GLU A 353 -7.41 1.55 -9.47
N ILE A 354 -6.97 2.40 -8.53
CA ILE A 354 -7.75 2.79 -7.35
C ILE A 354 -9.11 3.40 -7.71
N PRO A 355 -9.22 4.38 -8.64
CA PRO A 355 -10.51 4.94 -9.01
C PRO A 355 -11.51 3.91 -9.53
N TYR A 356 -11.01 2.85 -10.18
CA TYR A 356 -11.84 1.75 -10.71
C TYR A 356 -12.33 0.85 -9.59
N VAL A 357 -11.49 0.53 -8.61
CA VAL A 357 -11.86 -0.26 -7.43
C VAL A 357 -12.92 0.45 -6.58
N PHE A 358 -12.72 1.74 -6.30
CA PHE A 358 -13.66 2.54 -5.52
C PHE A 358 -14.91 2.98 -6.30
N GLY A 359 -14.88 2.92 -7.65
CA GLY A 359 -15.94 3.47 -8.51
C GLY A 359 -15.92 5.01 -8.56
N ASN A 360 -14.81 5.64 -8.19
CA ASN A 360 -14.65 7.09 -8.12
C ASN A 360 -14.32 7.70 -9.49
N MET A 361 -15.20 7.49 -10.47
CA MET A 361 -15.06 8.06 -11.81
C MET A 361 -15.06 9.59 -11.81
N SER A 362 -15.62 10.24 -10.78
CA SER A 362 -15.55 11.70 -10.59
C SER A 362 -14.11 12.16 -10.44
N HIS A 363 -13.27 11.42 -9.70
CA HIS A 363 -11.85 11.75 -9.54
C HIS A 363 -11.11 11.76 -10.89
N LEU A 364 -11.41 10.84 -11.78
CA LEU A 364 -10.83 10.83 -13.13
C LEU A 364 -11.30 12.02 -13.97
N ARG A 365 -12.57 12.46 -13.82
CA ARG A 365 -13.06 13.69 -14.46
C ARG A 365 -12.35 14.93 -13.95
N ASP A 366 -12.07 15.01 -12.66
CA ASP A 366 -11.33 16.12 -12.05
C ASP A 366 -9.87 16.19 -12.56
N LEU A 367 -9.31 15.06 -12.99
CA LEU A 367 -8.03 14.98 -13.71
C LEU A 367 -8.15 15.35 -15.20
N GLY A 368 -9.35 15.71 -15.69
CA GLY A 368 -9.60 16.10 -17.08
C GLY A 368 -9.90 14.95 -18.03
N LEU A 369 -10.18 13.74 -17.52
CA LEU A 369 -10.52 12.60 -18.38
C LEU A 369 -12.00 12.59 -18.75
N ALA A 370 -12.25 12.30 -20.02
CA ALA A 370 -13.60 11.90 -20.48
C ALA A 370 -13.83 10.42 -20.12
N ILE A 371 -14.81 10.15 -19.27
CA ILE A 371 -15.14 8.77 -18.89
C ILE A 371 -15.84 8.08 -20.05
N SER A 372 -15.26 6.99 -20.53
CA SER A 372 -15.76 6.18 -21.62
C SER A 372 -16.51 4.92 -21.10
N PRO A 373 -17.43 4.35 -21.92
CA PRO A 373 -18.12 3.11 -21.52
C PRO A 373 -17.18 1.94 -21.16
N PRO A 374 -16.03 1.72 -21.83
CA PRO A 374 -15.06 0.74 -21.38
C PRO A 374 -14.51 0.99 -19.97
N MET A 375 -14.25 2.25 -19.60
CA MET A 375 -13.79 2.60 -18.25
C MET A 375 -14.86 2.28 -17.19
N GLU A 376 -16.13 2.56 -17.47
CA GLU A 376 -17.24 2.23 -16.57
C GLU A 376 -17.42 0.71 -16.43
N SER A 377 -17.28 -0.03 -17.53
CA SER A 377 -17.33 -1.49 -17.55
C SER A 377 -16.19 -2.10 -16.75
N LEU A 378 -14.96 -1.59 -16.93
CA LEU A 378 -13.78 -2.03 -16.19
C LEU A 378 -13.95 -1.77 -14.70
N SER A 379 -14.41 -0.56 -14.32
CA SER A 379 -14.70 -0.23 -12.93
C SER A 379 -15.73 -1.18 -12.32
N SER A 380 -16.83 -1.43 -13.02
CA SER A 380 -17.86 -2.36 -12.56
C SER A 380 -17.32 -3.77 -12.36
N SER A 381 -16.44 -4.24 -13.26
CA SER A 381 -15.82 -5.56 -13.18
C SER A 381 -14.90 -5.67 -11.96
N MET A 382 -14.06 -4.64 -11.72
CA MET A 382 -13.16 -4.60 -10.57
C MET A 382 -13.93 -4.49 -9.26
N GLN A 383 -14.88 -3.56 -9.15
CA GLN A 383 -15.74 -3.44 -7.96
C GLN A 383 -16.41 -4.76 -7.62
N ASN A 384 -17.05 -5.41 -8.60
CA ASN A 384 -17.75 -6.69 -8.40
C ASN A 384 -16.81 -7.78 -7.88
N ALA A 385 -15.57 -7.83 -8.36
CA ALA A 385 -14.58 -8.79 -7.91
C ALA A 385 -14.12 -8.53 -6.46
N TRP A 386 -13.83 -7.29 -6.08
CA TRP A 386 -13.48 -6.93 -4.70
C TRP A 386 -14.63 -7.17 -3.73
N ILE A 387 -15.84 -6.82 -4.14
CA ILE A 387 -17.08 -7.09 -3.39
C ILE A 387 -17.31 -8.59 -3.21
N ALA A 388 -17.20 -9.38 -4.30
CA ALA A 388 -17.35 -10.84 -4.23
C ALA A 388 -16.34 -11.47 -3.26
N PHE A 389 -15.10 -10.96 -3.28
CA PHE A 389 -14.06 -11.38 -2.34
C PHE A 389 -14.43 -11.05 -0.89
N ALA A 390 -14.93 -9.86 -0.60
CA ALA A 390 -15.37 -9.47 0.74
C ALA A 390 -16.56 -10.30 1.24
N HIS A 391 -17.46 -10.69 0.35
CA HIS A 391 -18.61 -11.53 0.70
C HIS A 391 -18.27 -12.99 0.93
N GLY A 392 -17.40 -13.57 0.10
CA GLY A 392 -17.19 -15.02 0.09
C GLY A 392 -15.73 -15.48 0.06
N GLY A 393 -14.77 -14.59 0.21
CA GLY A 393 -13.34 -14.91 0.13
C GLY A 393 -12.86 -15.34 -1.26
N ARG A 394 -13.65 -15.07 -2.32
CA ARG A 394 -13.35 -15.41 -3.72
C ARG A 394 -13.74 -14.27 -4.64
N PRO A 395 -12.83 -13.75 -5.51
CA PRO A 395 -13.11 -12.61 -6.37
C PRO A 395 -13.88 -12.99 -7.65
N GLY A 396 -13.88 -14.27 -8.03
CA GLY A 396 -14.55 -14.74 -9.25
C GLY A 396 -16.06 -14.60 -9.18
N THR A 397 -16.66 -14.10 -10.25
CA THR A 397 -18.10 -14.00 -10.47
C THR A 397 -18.52 -14.88 -11.65
N ARG A 398 -19.84 -15.01 -11.89
CA ARG A 398 -20.35 -15.74 -13.05
C ARG A 398 -19.84 -15.15 -14.37
N ASP A 399 -19.77 -13.83 -14.44
CA ASP A 399 -19.41 -13.09 -15.65
C ASP A 399 -17.88 -12.85 -15.75
N LEU A 400 -17.15 -13.08 -14.66
CA LEU A 400 -15.71 -12.97 -14.58
C LEU A 400 -15.14 -14.21 -13.86
N PRO A 401 -15.02 -15.37 -14.53
CA PRO A 401 -14.41 -16.56 -13.95
C PRO A 401 -12.95 -16.28 -13.60
N TRP A 402 -12.60 -16.49 -12.34
CA TRP A 402 -11.25 -16.23 -11.85
C TRP A 402 -10.74 -17.44 -11.06
N PRO A 403 -9.88 -18.28 -11.66
CA PRO A 403 -9.31 -19.45 -10.97
C PRO A 403 -8.32 -19.02 -9.88
N GLU A 404 -8.17 -19.86 -8.89
CA GLU A 404 -7.13 -19.70 -7.87
C GLU A 404 -5.74 -19.73 -8.52
N TYR A 405 -4.84 -18.90 -7.97
CA TYR A 405 -3.42 -18.90 -8.35
C TYR A 405 -2.72 -20.14 -7.80
N GLY A 406 -1.83 -20.73 -8.57
CA GLY A 406 -1.03 -21.87 -8.14
C GLY A 406 0.19 -22.04 -9.00
N LEU A 407 1.22 -22.74 -8.52
CA LEU A 407 2.54 -22.82 -9.14
C LEU A 407 2.55 -23.43 -10.56
N THR A 408 1.57 -24.27 -10.88
CA THR A 408 1.50 -24.96 -12.18
C THR A 408 1.05 -24.02 -13.29
N GLU A 409 -0.02 -23.25 -13.06
CA GLU A 409 -0.63 -22.41 -14.08
C GLU A 409 -0.36 -20.93 -13.88
N ARG A 410 -0.07 -20.51 -12.65
CA ARG A 410 0.11 -19.09 -12.27
C ARG A 410 -0.97 -18.19 -12.88
N ALA A 411 -2.23 -18.65 -12.78
CA ALA A 411 -3.38 -17.99 -13.37
C ALA A 411 -3.49 -16.57 -12.83
N THR A 412 -3.37 -15.58 -13.72
CA THR A 412 -3.44 -14.16 -13.38
C THR A 412 -4.56 -13.54 -14.21
N LEU A 413 -5.49 -12.86 -13.54
CA LEU A 413 -6.51 -12.06 -14.22
C LEU A 413 -5.92 -10.74 -14.67
N ILE A 414 -5.94 -10.48 -15.97
CA ILE A 414 -5.52 -9.21 -16.56
C ILE A 414 -6.75 -8.32 -16.68
N PHE A 415 -6.73 -7.18 -16.00
CA PHE A 415 -7.72 -6.11 -16.15
C PHE A 415 -7.26 -5.12 -17.21
N ASP A 416 -7.90 -5.17 -18.36
CA ASP A 416 -7.71 -4.27 -19.50
C ASP A 416 -9.07 -3.98 -20.15
N GLU A 417 -9.16 -3.49 -21.37
CA GLU A 417 -10.41 -3.26 -22.10
C GLU A 417 -11.34 -4.48 -22.03
N THR A 418 -10.77 -5.67 -22.09
CA THR A 418 -11.46 -6.93 -21.85
C THR A 418 -10.66 -7.73 -20.83
N ALA A 419 -11.27 -7.99 -19.68
CA ALA A 419 -10.62 -8.79 -18.65
C ALA A 419 -10.47 -10.26 -19.10
N CYS A 420 -9.29 -10.84 -18.91
CA CYS A 420 -9.01 -12.23 -19.27
C CYS A 420 -7.99 -12.88 -18.33
N VAL A 421 -8.10 -14.20 -18.17
CA VAL A 421 -7.11 -14.98 -17.42
C VAL A 421 -5.96 -15.39 -18.34
N VAL A 422 -4.74 -15.05 -17.91
CA VAL A 422 -3.49 -15.45 -18.58
C VAL A 422 -2.73 -16.38 -17.66
N LYS A 423 -2.22 -17.48 -18.21
CA LYS A 423 -1.39 -18.44 -17.48
C LYS A 423 0.07 -17.99 -17.53
N ASP A 424 0.70 -17.86 -16.37
CA ASP A 424 2.10 -17.46 -16.19
C ASP A 424 2.51 -16.29 -17.12
N PRO A 425 1.91 -15.11 -16.97
CA PRO A 425 2.27 -13.97 -17.80
C PRO A 425 3.76 -13.66 -17.67
N ASP A 426 4.45 -13.49 -18.80
CA ASP A 426 5.88 -13.18 -18.88
C ASP A 426 6.83 -14.18 -18.15
N PRO A 427 6.80 -15.48 -18.46
CA PRO A 427 7.54 -16.52 -17.72
C PRO A 427 9.06 -16.35 -17.78
N GLU A 428 9.61 -15.77 -18.85
CA GLU A 428 11.05 -15.52 -19.00
C GLU A 428 11.48 -14.37 -18.06
N LYS A 429 10.71 -13.30 -18.05
CA LYS A 429 10.93 -12.15 -17.16
C LYS A 429 10.83 -12.59 -15.69
N ARG A 430 9.80 -13.38 -15.34
CA ARG A 430 9.66 -13.93 -13.98
C ARG A 430 10.90 -14.69 -13.55
N ARG A 431 11.41 -15.61 -14.38
CA ARG A 431 12.63 -16.39 -14.08
C ARG A 431 13.86 -15.49 -13.92
N LEU A 432 13.97 -14.43 -14.71
CA LEU A 432 15.06 -13.47 -14.60
C LEU A 432 14.99 -12.71 -13.26
N VAL A 433 13.83 -12.15 -12.94
CA VAL A 433 13.61 -11.35 -11.74
C VAL A 433 13.80 -12.17 -10.46
N PHE A 434 13.35 -13.44 -10.46
CA PHE A 434 13.47 -14.32 -9.30
C PHE A 434 14.91 -14.71 -8.92
N LYS A 435 15.91 -14.41 -9.75
CA LYS A 435 17.32 -14.54 -9.35
C LYS A 435 17.74 -13.48 -8.32
N TYR A 436 16.96 -12.41 -8.18
CA TYR A 436 17.26 -11.22 -7.35
C TYR A 436 16.27 -11.03 -6.19
N ILE A 437 15.25 -11.85 -6.11
CA ILE A 437 14.30 -11.89 -4.99
C ILE A 437 14.75 -13.00 -4.05
N SER A 438 15.20 -12.63 -2.88
CA SER A 438 15.73 -13.55 -1.84
C SER A 438 14.75 -13.72 -0.69
#